data_429c2694da3a9842c45d40e8d19a7ea5
#
_entry.id   429c2694da3a9842c45d40e8d19a7ea5
#
_cell.length_a   1.000
_cell.length_b   1.000
_cell.length_c   1.000
_cell.angle_alpha   90.00
_cell.angle_beta   90.00
_cell.angle_gamma   90.00
#
_symmetry.space_group_name_H-M   'P 1'
#
loop_
_entity.id
_entity.type
_entity.pdbx_description
1 polymer ?
#
loop_
_entity_poly.entity_id
_entity_poly.type
_entity_poly.pdbx_seq_one_letter_code
_entity_poly.pdbx_strand_id
1 'polypeptide(L)'
;MRWNTSVLDYHLHLWPHTQHDAPLALDQVAAYCERAQRAGVVEIALTEHLFRFVQADGLLGGFWDDDDVPEHLRGSMGEYWRFHVAADLDRYVETVLEAKRQGLPVVLGLEVDYYRGRMDEVAALLGAYPFDVLLGSVHWVGGWRFDDVDDALSMAEWSAREVDECWDAYTGAFAELAATGTCDVFAHPDLIKVAARVPQHPKEWWDRLADAAAGSGMAAEVSSAGWRKPVAEQYPAEELLVRLAARGVPFTTASDAHHLSHVADRVGDLRALLASIGVRHLTGYRRRQAHTLPLSAPPAAAPASRDGAG
;
A
#
# COMPACT_ATOMS: atom_id res chain seq x y z
N MET A 1 -22.90 21.25 12.01
CA MET A 1 -22.54 21.13 10.57
C MET A 1 -21.80 19.81 10.42
N ARG A 2 -22.35 18.84 9.69
CA ARG A 2 -21.63 17.60 9.34
C ARG A 2 -20.68 17.98 8.20
N TRP A 3 -19.39 17.93 8.45
CA TRP A 3 -18.37 18.09 7.44
C TRP A 3 -18.46 16.87 6.52
N ASN A 4 -18.89 17.09 5.27
CA ASN A 4 -18.92 16.03 4.26
C ASN A 4 -17.49 15.83 3.72
N THR A 5 -16.58 15.35 4.57
CA THR A 5 -15.20 15.08 4.22
C THR A 5 -15.09 13.60 3.90
N SER A 6 -15.00 13.24 2.62
CA SER A 6 -14.73 11.88 2.22
C SER A 6 -13.22 11.68 2.17
N VAL A 7 -12.67 10.97 3.12
CA VAL A 7 -11.27 10.50 3.12
C VAL A 7 -11.33 9.00 3.31
N LEU A 8 -10.44 8.30 2.63
CA LEU A 8 -10.32 6.84 2.68
C LEU A 8 -9.05 6.46 3.44
N ASP A 9 -9.03 5.26 4.00
CA ASP A 9 -7.81 4.61 4.45
C ASP A 9 -7.82 3.18 3.88
N TYR A 10 -7.24 3.03 2.69
CA TYR A 10 -7.39 1.83 1.86
C TYR A 10 -6.22 0.87 1.96
N HIS A 11 -5.36 1.04 2.98
CA HIS A 11 -4.25 0.14 3.22
C HIS A 11 -4.05 -0.06 4.73
N LEU A 12 -4.57 -1.16 5.25
CA LEU A 12 -4.55 -1.49 6.67
C LEU A 12 -4.31 -2.98 6.91
N HIS A 13 -3.45 -3.27 7.87
CA HIS A 13 -3.13 -4.61 8.35
C HIS A 13 -3.58 -4.80 9.80
N LEU A 14 -4.15 -5.95 10.09
CA LEU A 14 -4.56 -6.35 11.44
C LEU A 14 -3.39 -6.92 12.25
N TRP A 15 -2.34 -7.38 11.53
CA TRP A 15 -1.21 -8.09 12.13
C TRP A 15 0.11 -7.38 11.85
N PRO A 16 0.88 -6.99 12.90
CA PRO A 16 2.22 -6.42 12.71
C PRO A 16 3.20 -7.47 12.17
N HIS A 17 4.25 -7.03 11.48
CA HIS A 17 5.30 -7.91 10.95
C HIS A 17 6.08 -8.70 12.02
N THR A 18 6.07 -8.22 13.26
CA THR A 18 6.72 -8.91 14.40
C THR A 18 5.86 -10.03 14.99
N GLN A 19 4.65 -10.24 14.49
CA GLN A 19 3.69 -11.21 15.00
C GLN A 19 3.58 -12.39 14.05
N HIS A 20 3.87 -13.60 14.58
CA HIS A 20 3.64 -14.84 13.85
C HIS A 20 2.16 -15.21 13.81
N ASP A 21 1.49 -15.16 14.98
CA ASP A 21 0.07 -15.48 15.06
C ASP A 21 -0.80 -14.47 14.32
N ALA A 22 -1.85 -14.96 13.68
CA ALA A 22 -2.81 -14.16 12.96
C ALA A 22 -4.20 -14.22 13.63
N PRO A 23 -4.38 -13.68 14.86
CA PRO A 23 -5.66 -13.65 15.52
C PRO A 23 -6.61 -12.76 14.75
N LEU A 24 -7.82 -13.23 14.54
CA LEU A 24 -8.83 -12.53 13.75
C LEU A 24 -10.13 -12.46 14.52
N ALA A 25 -10.61 -11.25 14.82
CA ALA A 25 -11.81 -11.02 15.56
C ALA A 25 -12.59 -9.79 15.05
N LEU A 26 -13.92 -9.85 15.09
CA LEU A 26 -14.80 -8.76 14.65
C LEU A 26 -14.62 -7.48 15.45
N ASP A 27 -14.34 -7.58 16.74
CA ASP A 27 -14.08 -6.43 17.61
C ASP A 27 -12.81 -5.70 17.24
N GLN A 28 -11.79 -6.39 16.74
CA GLN A 28 -10.59 -5.78 16.18
C GLN A 28 -10.94 -4.95 14.95
N VAL A 29 -11.72 -5.50 14.01
CA VAL A 29 -12.19 -4.77 12.82
C VAL A 29 -13.03 -3.56 13.22
N ALA A 30 -13.91 -3.71 14.19
CA ALA A 30 -14.75 -2.61 14.70
C ALA A 30 -13.90 -1.49 15.31
N ALA A 31 -12.84 -1.83 16.07
CA ALA A 31 -11.93 -0.86 16.65
C ALA A 31 -11.18 -0.04 15.57
N TYR A 32 -10.76 -0.68 14.48
CA TYR A 32 -10.14 -0.01 13.33
C TYR A 32 -11.11 0.96 12.65
N CYS A 33 -12.35 0.52 12.39
CA CYS A 33 -13.40 1.38 11.84
C CYS A 33 -13.68 2.59 12.76
N GLU A 34 -13.81 2.37 14.06
CA GLU A 34 -14.06 3.45 15.02
C GLU A 34 -12.91 4.46 15.06
N ARG A 35 -11.66 3.96 15.07
CA ARG A 35 -10.46 4.81 15.04
C ARG A 35 -10.41 5.67 13.77
N ALA A 36 -10.69 5.07 12.61
CA ALA A 36 -10.73 5.73 11.32
C ALA A 36 -11.84 6.80 11.26
N GLN A 37 -13.05 6.47 11.71
CA GLN A 37 -14.17 7.41 11.77
C GLN A 37 -13.89 8.63 12.66
N ARG A 38 -13.21 8.44 13.80
CA ARG A 38 -12.79 9.55 14.67
C ARG A 38 -11.82 10.51 13.96
N ALA A 39 -11.05 10.02 13.01
CA ALA A 39 -10.14 10.82 12.20
C ALA A 39 -10.82 11.42 10.94
N GLY A 40 -12.12 11.14 10.74
CA GLY A 40 -12.88 11.65 9.58
C GLY A 40 -12.80 10.77 8.34
N VAL A 41 -12.23 9.57 8.44
CA VAL A 41 -12.24 8.56 7.38
C VAL A 41 -13.65 7.96 7.27
N VAL A 42 -14.17 7.88 6.05
CA VAL A 42 -15.53 7.40 5.80
C VAL A 42 -15.59 5.90 5.54
N GLU A 43 -14.48 5.32 5.11
CA GLU A 43 -14.37 3.92 4.78
C GLU A 43 -12.91 3.47 4.84
N ILE A 44 -12.69 2.26 5.33
CA ILE A 44 -11.37 1.62 5.37
C ILE A 44 -11.34 0.37 4.48
N ALA A 45 -10.16 0.01 3.96
CA ALA A 45 -9.93 -1.31 3.40
C ALA A 45 -8.98 -2.10 4.30
N LEU A 46 -9.37 -3.31 4.65
CA LEU A 46 -8.45 -4.29 5.23
C LEU A 46 -7.74 -4.98 4.08
N THR A 47 -6.42 -4.95 4.08
CA THR A 47 -5.58 -5.38 2.96
C THR A 47 -4.37 -6.16 3.46
N GLU A 48 -4.63 -7.24 4.18
CA GLU A 48 -3.56 -8.11 4.67
C GLU A 48 -2.67 -8.58 3.52
N HIS A 49 -1.40 -8.86 3.84
CA HIS A 49 -0.47 -9.39 2.86
C HIS A 49 -0.86 -10.80 2.42
N LEU A 50 -0.88 -11.01 1.11
CA LEU A 50 -1.19 -12.32 0.52
C LEU A 50 -0.25 -13.43 1.04
N PHE A 51 1.03 -13.15 1.24
CA PHE A 51 2.02 -14.13 1.70
C PHE A 51 1.78 -14.66 3.11
N ARG A 52 0.91 -14.04 3.91
CA ARG A 52 0.56 -14.55 5.25
C ARG A 52 -0.39 -15.74 5.23
N PHE A 53 -1.02 -16.02 4.11
CA PHE A 53 -2.08 -17.02 4.03
C PHE A 53 -1.58 -18.38 3.60
N VAL A 54 -2.01 -19.44 4.29
CA VAL A 54 -1.62 -20.83 3.99
C VAL A 54 -2.04 -21.25 2.56
N GLN A 55 -3.10 -20.67 2.02
CA GLN A 55 -3.53 -20.93 0.64
C GLN A 55 -2.53 -20.38 -0.39
N ALA A 56 -1.86 -19.27 -0.06
CA ALA A 56 -0.81 -18.70 -0.90
C ALA A 56 0.51 -19.47 -0.76
N ASP A 57 0.82 -20.03 0.41
CA ASP A 57 2.04 -20.78 0.65
C ASP A 57 2.20 -21.97 -0.30
N GLY A 58 1.15 -22.75 -0.47
CA GLY A 58 1.15 -23.88 -1.40
C GLY A 58 1.36 -23.51 -2.87
N LEU A 59 1.10 -22.25 -3.23
CA LEU A 59 1.19 -21.73 -4.59
C LEU A 59 2.49 -20.96 -4.82
N LEU A 60 2.89 -20.12 -3.87
CA LEU A 60 3.94 -19.13 -4.02
C LEU A 60 5.19 -19.45 -3.19
N GLY A 61 5.10 -20.36 -2.21
CA GLY A 61 6.25 -20.79 -1.43
C GLY A 61 7.41 -21.22 -2.32
N GLY A 62 8.61 -20.69 -2.07
CA GLY A 62 9.78 -20.94 -2.90
C GLY A 62 9.90 -20.07 -4.15
N PHE A 63 9.09 -19.01 -4.34
CA PHE A 63 9.24 -18.10 -5.49
C PHE A 63 10.64 -17.47 -5.58
N TRP A 64 11.39 -17.48 -4.50
CA TRP A 64 12.76 -17.00 -4.38
C TRP A 64 13.84 -18.04 -4.71
N ASP A 65 13.47 -19.30 -4.95
CA ASP A 65 14.40 -20.41 -5.25
C ASP A 65 14.80 -20.41 -6.74
N ASP A 66 15.17 -19.25 -7.25
CA ASP A 66 15.72 -19.07 -8.57
C ASP A 66 17.26 -19.08 -8.47
N ASP A 67 17.93 -19.73 -9.43
CA ASP A 67 19.39 -19.82 -9.47
C ASP A 67 20.07 -18.45 -9.55
N ASP A 68 19.39 -17.44 -10.07
CA ASP A 68 19.89 -16.06 -10.14
C ASP A 68 19.83 -15.32 -8.80
N VAL A 69 19.14 -15.88 -7.78
CA VAL A 69 19.07 -15.29 -6.44
C VAL A 69 20.18 -15.82 -5.55
N PRO A 70 21.03 -14.97 -4.95
CA PRO A 70 22.10 -15.40 -4.03
C PRO A 70 21.56 -16.26 -2.87
N GLU A 71 22.31 -17.30 -2.51
CA GLU A 71 21.92 -18.30 -1.48
C GLU A 71 21.52 -17.63 -0.14
N HIS A 72 22.26 -16.61 0.31
CA HIS A 72 21.97 -15.92 1.55
C HIS A 72 20.63 -15.18 1.51
N LEU A 73 20.23 -14.64 0.35
CA LEU A 73 18.93 -14.01 0.16
C LEU A 73 17.81 -15.06 0.08
N ARG A 74 18.04 -16.20 -0.59
CA ARG A 74 17.08 -17.31 -0.58
C ARG A 74 16.82 -17.81 0.84
N GLY A 75 17.86 -18.00 1.62
CA GLY A 75 17.76 -18.41 3.03
C GLY A 75 16.93 -17.42 3.85
N SER A 76 17.28 -16.14 3.79
CA SER A 76 16.59 -15.06 4.50
C SER A 76 15.11 -14.94 4.10
N MET A 77 14.81 -14.97 2.81
CA MET A 77 13.42 -14.92 2.32
C MET A 77 12.63 -16.14 2.79
N GLY A 78 13.23 -17.34 2.74
CA GLY A 78 12.58 -18.55 3.23
C GLY A 78 12.29 -18.53 4.73
N GLU A 79 13.15 -17.92 5.56
CA GLU A 79 12.89 -17.71 6.99
C GLU A 79 11.77 -16.71 7.21
N TYR A 80 11.81 -15.57 6.52
CA TYR A 80 10.78 -14.54 6.57
C TYR A 80 9.41 -15.10 6.19
N TRP A 81 9.34 -15.85 5.09
CA TRP A 81 8.11 -16.46 4.61
C TRP A 81 7.51 -17.42 5.64
N ARG A 82 8.32 -18.39 6.13
CA ARG A 82 7.87 -19.36 7.15
C ARG A 82 7.41 -18.72 8.44
N PHE A 83 8.01 -17.58 8.82
CA PHE A 83 7.59 -16.84 10.01
C PHE A 83 6.21 -16.22 9.82
N HIS A 84 5.86 -15.74 8.62
CA HIS A 84 4.63 -14.99 8.39
C HIS A 84 3.44 -15.86 7.97
N VAL A 85 3.66 -17.04 7.39
CA VAL A 85 2.56 -17.94 6.98
C VAL A 85 1.88 -18.53 8.20
N ALA A 86 0.72 -17.96 8.57
CA ALA A 86 -0.04 -18.41 9.74
C ALA A 86 -1.55 -18.19 9.61
N ALA A 87 -1.99 -17.41 8.62
CA ALA A 87 -3.40 -17.03 8.45
C ALA A 87 -4.13 -17.99 7.52
N ASP A 88 -5.46 -18.06 7.72
CA ASP A 88 -6.38 -18.76 6.82
C ASP A 88 -7.19 -17.72 6.02
N LEU A 89 -7.09 -17.76 4.69
CA LEU A 89 -7.72 -16.79 3.80
C LEU A 89 -9.26 -16.87 3.85
N ASP A 90 -9.81 -18.08 3.98
CA ASP A 90 -11.26 -18.26 4.06
C ASP A 90 -11.82 -17.59 5.32
N ARG A 91 -11.15 -17.77 6.46
CA ARG A 91 -11.52 -17.11 7.72
C ARG A 91 -11.39 -15.60 7.65
N TYR A 92 -10.32 -15.10 7.01
CA TYR A 92 -10.14 -13.66 6.81
C TYR A 92 -11.31 -13.08 6.01
N VAL A 93 -11.61 -13.68 4.87
CA VAL A 93 -12.71 -13.25 3.99
C VAL A 93 -14.05 -13.30 4.73
N GLU A 94 -14.36 -14.41 5.42
CA GLU A 94 -15.59 -14.55 6.19
C GLU A 94 -15.73 -13.46 7.26
N THR A 95 -14.66 -13.16 8.01
CA THR A 95 -14.70 -12.16 9.08
C THR A 95 -14.95 -10.76 8.54
N VAL A 96 -14.27 -10.37 7.45
CA VAL A 96 -14.51 -9.05 6.84
C VAL A 96 -15.88 -8.94 6.21
N LEU A 97 -16.40 -10.01 5.59
CA LEU A 97 -17.75 -10.04 5.07
C LEU A 97 -18.79 -9.95 6.19
N GLU A 98 -18.54 -10.57 7.35
CA GLU A 98 -19.41 -10.43 8.52
C GLU A 98 -19.39 -8.99 9.05
N ALA A 99 -18.22 -8.36 9.15
CA ALA A 99 -18.11 -6.96 9.52
C ALA A 99 -18.93 -6.05 8.59
N LYS A 100 -18.88 -6.29 7.27
CA LYS A 100 -19.70 -5.59 6.27
C LYS A 100 -21.20 -5.82 6.50
N ARG A 101 -21.63 -7.06 6.80
CA ARG A 101 -23.04 -7.38 7.10
C ARG A 101 -23.54 -6.66 8.35
N GLN A 102 -22.67 -6.43 9.33
CA GLN A 102 -22.97 -5.65 10.53
C GLN A 102 -22.98 -4.14 10.28
N GLY A 103 -22.71 -3.69 9.06
CA GLY A 103 -22.74 -2.27 8.68
C GLY A 103 -21.49 -1.50 9.02
N LEU A 104 -20.37 -2.16 9.33
CA LEU A 104 -19.09 -1.50 9.49
C LEU A 104 -18.60 -0.94 8.13
N PRO A 105 -18.02 0.27 8.10
CA PRO A 105 -17.55 0.92 6.87
C PRO A 105 -16.20 0.34 6.41
N VAL A 106 -16.18 -0.95 6.11
CA VAL A 106 -14.98 -1.69 5.69
C VAL A 106 -15.20 -2.35 4.34
N VAL A 107 -14.16 -2.37 3.52
CA VAL A 107 -14.09 -3.14 2.28
C VAL A 107 -13.10 -4.28 2.42
N LEU A 108 -13.37 -5.38 1.73
CA LEU A 108 -12.53 -6.56 1.70
C LEU A 108 -11.45 -6.39 0.64
N GLY A 109 -10.20 -6.34 1.05
CA GLY A 109 -9.04 -6.23 0.17
C GLY A 109 -7.93 -7.20 0.51
N LEU A 110 -6.89 -7.17 -0.28
CA LEU A 110 -5.58 -7.76 -0.02
C LEU A 110 -4.48 -6.87 -0.59
N GLU A 111 -3.32 -6.89 0.03
CA GLU A 111 -2.08 -6.46 -0.56
C GLU A 111 -1.37 -7.66 -1.19
N VAL A 112 -1.11 -7.54 -2.48
CA VAL A 112 -0.61 -8.58 -3.36
C VAL A 112 0.75 -8.17 -3.89
N ASP A 113 1.79 -8.84 -3.44
CA ASP A 113 3.12 -8.62 -3.97
C ASP A 113 3.25 -9.06 -5.42
N TYR A 114 4.20 -8.46 -6.12
CA TYR A 114 4.59 -8.94 -7.43
C TYR A 114 5.44 -10.21 -7.31
N TYR A 115 4.96 -11.29 -7.90
CA TYR A 115 5.66 -12.57 -8.01
C TYR A 115 5.99 -12.84 -9.47
N ARG A 116 7.25 -12.70 -9.84
CA ARG A 116 7.69 -12.86 -11.23
C ARG A 116 7.25 -14.21 -11.79
N GLY A 117 6.52 -14.17 -12.92
CA GLY A 117 6.06 -15.37 -13.63
C GLY A 117 4.94 -16.16 -12.92
N ARG A 118 4.40 -15.67 -11.78
CA ARG A 118 3.36 -16.38 -11.01
C ARG A 118 2.04 -15.60 -10.89
N MET A 119 1.95 -14.43 -11.51
CA MET A 119 0.77 -13.56 -11.33
C MET A 119 -0.52 -14.14 -11.92
N ASP A 120 -0.45 -15.01 -12.92
CA ASP A 120 -1.63 -15.73 -13.42
C ASP A 120 -2.19 -16.71 -12.37
N GLU A 121 -1.31 -17.39 -11.63
CA GLU A 121 -1.68 -18.29 -10.53
C GLU A 121 -2.29 -17.50 -9.38
N VAL A 122 -1.70 -16.34 -9.05
CA VAL A 122 -2.24 -15.38 -8.07
C VAL A 122 -3.63 -14.92 -8.49
N ALA A 123 -3.80 -14.50 -9.72
CA ALA A 123 -5.10 -14.05 -10.23
C ALA A 123 -6.16 -15.17 -10.17
N ALA A 124 -5.77 -16.40 -10.47
CA ALA A 124 -6.66 -17.57 -10.38
C ALA A 124 -7.09 -17.84 -8.93
N LEU A 125 -6.16 -17.80 -7.96
CA LEU A 125 -6.48 -17.94 -6.53
C LEU A 125 -7.45 -16.85 -6.07
N LEU A 126 -7.10 -15.59 -6.34
CA LEU A 126 -7.88 -14.44 -5.85
C LEU A 126 -9.24 -14.30 -6.54
N GLY A 127 -9.37 -14.78 -7.77
CA GLY A 127 -10.64 -14.82 -8.52
C GLY A 127 -11.72 -15.69 -7.87
N ALA A 128 -11.36 -16.58 -6.94
CA ALA A 128 -12.30 -17.39 -6.18
C ALA A 128 -12.98 -16.63 -5.02
N TYR A 129 -12.51 -15.43 -4.67
CA TYR A 129 -12.96 -14.66 -3.53
C TYR A 129 -13.62 -13.33 -3.93
N PRO A 130 -14.59 -12.83 -3.16
CA PRO A 130 -15.35 -11.63 -3.51
C PRO A 130 -14.66 -10.34 -3.04
N PHE A 131 -13.39 -10.17 -3.38
CA PHE A 131 -12.64 -8.96 -3.02
C PHE A 131 -13.28 -7.69 -3.59
N ASP A 132 -13.25 -6.63 -2.81
CA ASP A 132 -13.65 -5.29 -3.24
C ASP A 132 -12.48 -4.56 -3.91
N VAL A 133 -11.25 -4.76 -3.42
CA VAL A 133 -10.03 -4.11 -3.93
C VAL A 133 -8.81 -5.02 -3.74
N LEU A 134 -7.90 -4.99 -4.69
CA LEU A 134 -6.58 -5.62 -4.59
C LEU A 134 -5.50 -4.54 -4.79
N LEU A 135 -4.63 -4.39 -3.81
CA LEU A 135 -3.46 -3.52 -3.88
C LEU A 135 -2.30 -4.32 -4.42
N GLY A 136 -1.59 -3.78 -5.38
CA GLY A 136 -0.38 -4.39 -5.92
C GLY A 136 0.85 -3.71 -5.36
N SER A 137 1.78 -4.48 -4.78
CA SER A 137 2.99 -3.99 -4.13
C SER A 137 4.26 -4.66 -4.68
N VAL A 138 5.39 -4.03 -4.43
CA VAL A 138 6.72 -4.59 -4.66
C VAL A 138 7.52 -4.37 -3.39
N HIS A 139 7.69 -5.41 -2.56
CA HIS A 139 8.46 -5.36 -1.30
C HIS A 139 9.85 -6.01 -1.46
N TRP A 140 10.06 -6.76 -2.54
CA TRP A 140 11.31 -7.43 -2.83
C TRP A 140 11.70 -7.38 -4.30
N VAL A 141 12.99 -7.41 -4.52
CA VAL A 141 13.58 -7.57 -5.85
C VAL A 141 14.41 -8.86 -5.83
N GLY A 142 13.96 -9.88 -6.56
CA GLY A 142 14.46 -11.24 -6.38
C GLY A 142 14.12 -11.73 -4.97
N GLY A 143 15.09 -12.19 -4.22
CA GLY A 143 14.93 -12.58 -2.81
C GLY A 143 15.28 -11.48 -1.80
N TRP A 144 15.59 -10.27 -2.24
CA TRP A 144 15.99 -9.16 -1.37
C TRP A 144 14.77 -8.32 -0.95
N ARG A 145 14.46 -8.35 0.34
CA ARG A 145 13.41 -7.53 0.99
C ARG A 145 13.95 -6.11 1.26
N PHE A 146 13.99 -5.27 0.24
CA PHE A 146 14.62 -3.94 0.29
C PHE A 146 13.94 -2.96 1.26
N ASP A 147 12.69 -3.20 1.60
CA ASP A 147 11.84 -2.36 2.46
C ASP A 147 11.99 -2.68 3.96
N ASP A 148 12.60 -3.80 4.30
CA ASP A 148 12.87 -4.20 5.69
C ASP A 148 14.13 -3.49 6.22
N VAL A 149 13.95 -2.21 6.54
CA VAL A 149 15.04 -1.32 6.98
C VAL A 149 15.56 -1.63 8.38
N ASP A 150 14.86 -2.47 9.12
CA ASP A 150 15.27 -2.94 10.45
C ASP A 150 16.07 -4.25 10.36
N ASP A 151 16.08 -4.93 9.21
CA ASP A 151 16.86 -6.14 8.96
C ASP A 151 18.30 -5.82 8.54
N ALA A 152 19.26 -6.36 9.29
CA ALA A 152 20.68 -6.11 9.03
C ALA A 152 21.16 -6.61 7.66
N LEU A 153 20.61 -7.74 7.17
CA LEU A 153 20.94 -8.29 5.87
C LEU A 153 20.40 -7.41 4.75
N SER A 154 19.16 -6.96 4.86
CA SER A 154 18.55 -6.02 3.91
C SER A 154 19.36 -4.73 3.79
N MET A 155 19.81 -4.18 4.92
CA MET A 155 20.62 -2.96 4.92
C MET A 155 22.07 -3.20 4.44
N ALA A 156 22.61 -4.40 4.60
CA ALA A 156 23.90 -4.78 4.00
C ALA A 156 23.81 -4.83 2.47
N GLU A 157 22.72 -5.37 1.91
CA GLU A 157 22.45 -5.36 0.47
C GLU A 157 22.34 -3.93 -0.07
N TRP A 158 21.64 -3.03 0.63
CA TRP A 158 21.60 -1.61 0.29
C TRP A 158 22.98 -0.96 0.22
N SER A 159 23.89 -1.40 1.07
CA SER A 159 25.28 -0.87 1.12
C SER A 159 26.16 -1.43 0.03
N ALA A 160 25.82 -2.61 -0.50
CA ALA A 160 26.59 -3.33 -1.50
C ALA A 160 26.17 -3.05 -2.95
N ARG A 161 24.98 -2.42 -3.15
CA ARG A 161 24.39 -2.20 -4.47
C ARG A 161 24.46 -0.73 -4.89
N GLU A 162 24.52 -0.50 -6.19
CA GLU A 162 24.35 0.82 -6.77
C GLU A 162 22.87 1.23 -6.70
N VAL A 163 22.60 2.44 -6.24
CA VAL A 163 21.23 2.94 -6.04
C VAL A 163 20.41 2.92 -7.33
N ASP A 164 21.03 3.33 -8.44
CA ASP A 164 20.39 3.38 -9.75
C ASP A 164 19.95 1.98 -10.22
N GLU A 165 20.76 0.94 -9.98
CA GLU A 165 20.42 -0.45 -10.29
C GLU A 165 19.26 -0.96 -9.44
N CYS A 166 19.20 -0.57 -8.15
CA CYS A 166 18.07 -0.91 -7.29
C CYS A 166 16.76 -0.30 -7.80
N TRP A 167 16.82 0.97 -8.20
CA TRP A 167 15.65 1.67 -8.76
C TRP A 167 15.23 1.10 -10.12
N ASP A 168 16.18 0.70 -10.97
CA ASP A 168 15.89 0.03 -12.23
C ASP A 168 15.14 -1.29 -12.02
N ALA A 169 15.64 -2.12 -11.12
CA ALA A 169 15.03 -3.40 -10.80
C ALA A 169 13.62 -3.23 -10.21
N TYR A 170 13.45 -2.27 -9.28
CA TYR A 170 12.15 -1.95 -8.70
C TYR A 170 11.16 -1.44 -9.75
N THR A 171 11.55 -0.46 -10.56
CA THR A 171 10.66 0.10 -11.60
C THR A 171 10.34 -0.91 -12.69
N GLY A 172 11.25 -1.86 -12.96
CA GLY A 172 10.98 -3.01 -13.82
C GLY A 172 9.90 -3.91 -13.26
N ALA A 173 10.03 -4.32 -12.00
CA ALA A 173 9.03 -5.15 -11.30
C ALA A 173 7.67 -4.44 -11.21
N PHE A 174 7.67 -3.12 -10.93
CA PHE A 174 6.45 -2.32 -10.90
C PHE A 174 5.75 -2.28 -12.28
N ALA A 175 6.50 -2.12 -13.37
CA ALA A 175 5.95 -2.13 -14.72
C ALA A 175 5.42 -3.51 -15.11
N GLU A 176 6.09 -4.58 -14.70
CA GLU A 176 5.63 -5.95 -14.91
C GLU A 176 4.33 -6.22 -14.12
N LEU A 177 4.25 -5.81 -12.84
CA LEU A 177 3.01 -5.85 -12.05
C LEU A 177 1.87 -5.09 -12.77
N ALA A 178 2.15 -3.87 -13.24
CA ALA A 178 1.20 -3.04 -13.98
C ALA A 178 0.60 -3.77 -15.19
N ALA A 179 1.41 -4.52 -15.91
CA ALA A 179 1.01 -5.22 -17.12
C ALA A 179 0.12 -6.45 -16.85
N THR A 180 0.09 -6.97 -15.62
CA THR A 180 -0.69 -8.18 -15.30
C THR A 180 -2.20 -7.95 -15.23
N GLY A 181 -2.65 -6.73 -14.91
CA GLY A 181 -4.06 -6.43 -14.68
C GLY A 181 -4.66 -7.12 -13.44
N THR A 182 -3.83 -7.71 -12.58
CA THR A 182 -4.29 -8.47 -11.40
C THR A 182 -4.82 -7.57 -10.30
N CYS A 183 -4.24 -6.39 -10.12
CA CYS A 183 -4.55 -5.46 -9.02
C CYS A 183 -5.29 -4.21 -9.50
N ASP A 184 -5.89 -3.48 -8.55
CA ASP A 184 -6.71 -2.27 -8.79
C ASP A 184 -5.97 -0.99 -8.41
N VAL A 185 -5.06 -1.07 -7.45
CA VAL A 185 -4.35 0.07 -6.86
C VAL A 185 -2.87 -0.29 -6.73
N PHE A 186 -1.98 0.62 -7.09
CA PHE A 186 -0.58 0.52 -6.70
C PHE A 186 -0.41 0.99 -5.26
N ALA A 187 0.00 0.09 -4.38
CA ALA A 187 0.45 0.41 -3.04
C ALA A 187 1.78 1.17 -3.10
N HIS A 188 1.92 2.22 -2.28
CA HIS A 188 3.18 2.98 -2.10
C HIS A 188 4.12 2.99 -3.33
N PRO A 189 3.74 3.65 -4.46
CA PRO A 189 4.35 3.47 -5.78
C PRO A 189 5.87 3.66 -5.90
N ASP A 190 6.51 4.31 -4.94
CA ASP A 190 7.96 4.53 -4.88
C ASP A 190 8.57 4.03 -3.55
N LEU A 191 8.08 2.90 -3.04
CA LEU A 191 8.56 2.29 -1.79
C LEU A 191 10.08 2.08 -1.77
N ILE A 192 10.70 1.89 -2.92
CA ILE A 192 12.16 1.71 -3.03
C ILE A 192 12.96 2.83 -2.35
N LYS A 193 12.40 4.02 -2.15
CA LYS A 193 13.06 5.12 -1.43
C LYS A 193 13.08 4.95 0.09
N VAL A 194 12.46 3.91 0.65
CA VAL A 194 12.22 3.68 2.08
C VAL A 194 13.46 3.88 2.95
N ALA A 195 14.62 3.40 2.50
CA ALA A 195 15.91 3.53 3.17
C ALA A 195 16.58 4.91 2.98
N ALA A 196 15.84 5.92 2.51
CA ALA A 196 16.36 7.23 2.10
C ALA A 196 17.47 7.16 1.03
N ARG A 197 17.44 6.10 0.20
CA ARG A 197 18.37 5.90 -0.93
C ARG A 197 17.67 6.26 -2.23
N VAL A 198 17.98 7.46 -2.75
CA VAL A 198 17.35 8.00 -3.97
C VAL A 198 18.46 8.35 -4.97
N PRO A 199 18.29 8.02 -6.27
CA PRO A 199 19.23 8.45 -7.32
C PRO A 199 19.44 9.96 -7.32
N GLN A 200 20.63 10.40 -7.75
CA GLN A 200 20.92 11.84 -7.83
C GLN A 200 19.97 12.57 -8.80
N HIS A 201 19.51 11.89 -9.84
CA HIS A 201 18.59 12.41 -10.85
C HIS A 201 17.38 11.49 -11.06
N PRO A 202 16.44 11.39 -10.09
CA PRO A 202 15.41 10.35 -10.07
C PRO A 202 14.30 10.52 -11.12
N LYS A 203 14.35 11.56 -11.93
CA LYS A 203 13.28 11.95 -12.87
C LYS A 203 12.90 10.83 -13.85
N GLU A 204 13.88 10.09 -14.35
CA GLU A 204 13.65 9.00 -15.30
C GLU A 204 12.82 7.88 -14.68
N TRP A 205 13.14 7.45 -13.45
CA TRP A 205 12.41 6.41 -12.74
C TRP A 205 10.99 6.88 -12.37
N TRP A 206 10.83 8.13 -11.96
CA TRP A 206 9.50 8.69 -11.71
C TRP A 206 8.64 8.75 -12.97
N ASP A 207 9.20 9.09 -14.10
CA ASP A 207 8.47 9.09 -15.39
C ASP A 207 8.09 7.63 -15.76
N ARG A 208 8.99 6.66 -15.59
CA ARG A 208 8.70 5.23 -15.83
C ARG A 208 7.58 4.69 -14.93
N LEU A 209 7.63 4.98 -13.63
CA LEU A 209 6.57 4.61 -12.68
C LEU A 209 5.22 5.24 -13.05
N ALA A 210 5.23 6.52 -13.40
CA ALA A 210 4.01 7.23 -13.77
C ALA A 210 3.44 6.74 -15.11
N ASP A 211 4.28 6.40 -16.09
CA ASP A 211 3.86 5.83 -17.37
C ASP A 211 3.27 4.43 -17.19
N ALA A 212 3.89 3.59 -16.37
CA ALA A 212 3.38 2.25 -16.04
C ALA A 212 2.01 2.33 -15.33
N ALA A 213 1.87 3.21 -14.35
CA ALA A 213 0.61 3.43 -13.66
C ALA A 213 -0.49 3.91 -14.61
N ALA A 214 -0.21 4.90 -15.45
CA ALA A 214 -1.17 5.42 -16.43
C ALA A 214 -1.59 4.37 -17.46
N GLY A 215 -0.67 3.52 -17.89
CA GLY A 215 -0.93 2.45 -18.87
C GLY A 215 -1.76 1.30 -18.33
N SER A 216 -1.73 1.06 -17.01
CA SER A 216 -2.43 -0.07 -16.38
C SER A 216 -3.91 0.17 -16.10
N GLY A 217 -4.33 1.42 -15.97
CA GLY A 217 -5.67 1.80 -15.49
C GLY A 217 -5.86 1.64 -13.97
N MET A 218 -4.83 1.25 -13.22
CA MET A 218 -4.87 1.17 -11.76
C MET A 218 -4.86 2.57 -11.14
N ALA A 219 -5.43 2.71 -9.95
CA ALA A 219 -5.23 3.89 -9.12
C ALA A 219 -3.84 3.82 -8.45
N ALA A 220 -3.36 4.96 -7.97
CA ALA A 220 -2.17 5.03 -7.13
C ALA A 220 -2.55 5.39 -5.69
N GLU A 221 -1.94 4.71 -4.76
CA GLU A 221 -2.04 5.03 -3.34
C GLU A 221 -1.22 6.28 -3.01
N VAL A 222 -1.75 7.11 -2.12
CA VAL A 222 -0.99 8.15 -1.43
C VAL A 222 -0.96 7.80 0.05
N SER A 223 0.22 7.38 0.52
CA SER A 223 0.38 6.77 1.84
C SER A 223 1.19 7.63 2.80
N SER A 224 0.74 7.67 4.06
CA SER A 224 1.46 8.32 5.15
C SER A 224 2.58 7.46 5.76
N ALA A 225 2.69 6.19 5.39
CA ALA A 225 3.64 5.25 5.97
C ALA A 225 5.10 5.76 5.93
N GLY A 226 5.50 6.36 4.82
CA GLY A 226 6.86 6.81 4.62
C GLY A 226 7.33 7.89 5.61
N TRP A 227 6.41 8.67 6.20
CA TRP A 227 6.76 9.59 7.28
C TRP A 227 7.21 8.90 8.57
N ARG A 228 6.92 7.61 8.71
CA ARG A 228 7.37 6.77 9.85
C ARG A 228 8.62 5.96 9.51
N LYS A 229 9.15 6.09 8.31
CA LYS A 229 10.32 5.36 7.78
C LYS A 229 11.53 6.30 7.65
N PRO A 230 12.77 5.78 7.47
CA PRO A 230 13.97 6.61 7.29
C PRO A 230 13.86 7.70 6.22
N VAL A 231 13.09 7.46 5.17
CA VAL A 231 12.85 8.46 4.10
C VAL A 231 12.14 9.71 4.60
N ALA A 232 11.35 9.61 5.69
CA ALA A 232 10.62 10.70 6.33
C ALA A 232 9.75 11.54 5.35
N GLU A 233 9.20 10.89 4.31
CA GLU A 233 8.37 11.48 3.25
C GLU A 233 7.21 10.53 2.95
N GLN A 234 6.06 11.05 2.52
CA GLN A 234 4.95 10.21 2.05
C GLN A 234 5.32 9.40 0.81
N TYR A 235 4.54 8.34 0.53
CA TYR A 235 4.54 7.67 -0.76
C TYR A 235 3.33 8.11 -1.59
N PRO A 236 3.47 8.44 -2.88
CA PRO A 236 4.75 8.70 -3.55
C PRO A 236 5.36 10.07 -3.19
N ALA A 237 6.61 10.29 -3.58
CA ALA A 237 7.26 11.61 -3.54
C ALA A 237 6.41 12.65 -4.27
N GLU A 238 6.44 13.91 -3.82
CA GLU A 238 5.60 14.98 -4.39
C GLU A 238 5.78 15.12 -5.90
N GLU A 239 7.01 15.01 -6.39
CA GLU A 239 7.29 15.09 -7.82
C GLU A 239 6.71 13.90 -8.62
N LEU A 240 6.72 12.69 -8.08
CA LEU A 240 6.05 11.54 -8.70
C LEU A 240 4.52 11.72 -8.64
N LEU A 241 3.99 12.21 -7.51
CA LEU A 241 2.56 12.47 -7.36
C LEU A 241 2.04 13.44 -8.43
N VAL A 242 2.78 14.54 -8.69
CA VAL A 242 2.46 15.50 -9.76
C VAL A 242 2.48 14.84 -11.14
N ARG A 243 3.43 13.94 -11.40
CA ARG A 243 3.52 13.20 -12.68
C ARG A 243 2.35 12.24 -12.87
N LEU A 244 1.97 11.53 -11.82
CA LEU A 244 0.80 10.65 -11.82
C LEU A 244 -0.48 11.45 -12.10
N ALA A 245 -0.67 12.58 -11.39
CA ALA A 245 -1.82 13.46 -11.59
C ALA A 245 -1.88 14.02 -13.02
N ALA A 246 -0.74 14.45 -13.57
CA ALA A 246 -0.66 14.98 -14.95
C ALA A 246 -1.01 13.91 -16.01
N ARG A 247 -0.85 12.62 -15.70
CA ARG A 247 -1.22 11.50 -16.57
C ARG A 247 -2.65 11.00 -16.32
N GLY A 248 -3.38 11.62 -15.40
CA GLY A 248 -4.78 11.26 -15.09
C GLY A 248 -4.93 9.99 -14.26
N VAL A 249 -3.87 9.54 -13.59
CA VAL A 249 -3.93 8.39 -12.67
C VAL A 249 -4.87 8.72 -11.51
N PRO A 250 -5.87 7.88 -11.21
CA PRO A 250 -6.74 8.07 -10.06
C PRO A 250 -5.98 7.84 -8.74
N PHE A 251 -6.48 8.40 -7.63
CA PHE A 251 -5.83 8.26 -6.32
C PHE A 251 -6.75 7.69 -5.26
N THR A 252 -6.16 6.93 -4.34
CA THR A 252 -6.72 6.64 -3.02
C THR A 252 -5.75 7.10 -1.93
N THR A 253 -6.22 7.17 -0.68
CA THR A 253 -5.38 7.51 0.47
C THR A 253 -5.22 6.33 1.41
N ALA A 254 -4.08 6.26 2.10
CA ALA A 254 -3.75 5.16 2.98
C ALA A 254 -2.83 5.56 4.14
N SER A 255 -2.94 4.82 5.23
CA SER A 255 -1.98 4.90 6.34
C SER A 255 -0.95 3.78 6.34
N ASP A 256 -1.25 2.65 5.71
CA ASP A 256 -0.45 1.43 5.77
C ASP A 256 -0.16 1.09 7.25
N ALA A 257 -1.24 1.02 8.01
CA ALA A 257 -1.17 0.83 9.45
C ALA A 257 -1.12 -0.66 9.80
N HIS A 258 -0.10 -1.05 10.55
CA HIS A 258 0.06 -2.37 11.16
C HIS A 258 -0.29 -2.39 12.67
N HIS A 259 -0.76 -1.26 13.18
CA HIS A 259 -1.20 -1.08 14.55
C HIS A 259 -2.39 -0.11 14.60
N LEU A 260 -3.31 -0.34 15.52
CA LEU A 260 -4.49 0.51 15.70
C LEU A 260 -4.14 2.01 15.86
N SER A 261 -3.00 2.33 16.50
CA SER A 261 -2.54 3.71 16.69
C SER A 261 -2.20 4.43 15.40
N HIS A 262 -1.85 3.70 14.34
CA HIS A 262 -1.46 4.25 13.04
C HIS A 262 -2.64 4.36 12.06
N VAL A 263 -3.79 3.79 12.39
CA VAL A 263 -4.99 3.90 11.54
C VAL A 263 -5.35 5.36 11.33
N ALA A 264 -5.50 5.75 10.07
CA ALA A 264 -5.76 7.12 9.61
C ALA A 264 -4.67 8.13 10.03
N ASP A 265 -3.42 7.66 10.20
CA ASP A 265 -2.30 8.54 10.52
C ASP A 265 -2.12 9.58 9.41
N ARG A 266 -2.06 10.87 9.84
CA ARG A 266 -1.82 12.02 8.96
C ARG A 266 -2.73 12.12 7.72
N VAL A 267 -3.89 11.49 7.74
CA VAL A 267 -4.85 11.51 6.61
C VAL A 267 -5.25 12.92 6.20
N GLY A 268 -5.24 13.87 7.14
CA GLY A 268 -5.48 15.29 6.88
C GLY A 268 -4.39 15.93 6.00
N ASP A 269 -3.14 15.55 6.22
CA ASP A 269 -1.99 16.02 5.44
C ASP A 269 -2.01 15.46 4.01
N LEU A 270 -2.33 14.16 3.85
CA LEU A 270 -2.52 13.53 2.54
C LEU A 270 -3.62 14.23 1.74
N ARG A 271 -4.74 14.54 2.40
CA ARG A 271 -5.83 15.29 1.77
C ARG A 271 -5.39 16.68 1.31
N ALA A 272 -4.64 17.40 2.16
CA ALA A 272 -4.14 18.73 1.83
C ALA A 272 -3.18 18.69 0.64
N LEU A 273 -2.27 17.70 0.63
CA LEU A 273 -1.33 17.47 -0.46
C LEU A 273 -2.07 17.20 -1.79
N LEU A 274 -3.02 16.28 -1.82
CA LEU A 274 -3.81 15.98 -3.01
C LEU A 274 -4.61 17.19 -3.51
N ALA A 275 -5.21 17.95 -2.58
CA ALA A 275 -5.93 19.17 -2.93
C ALA A 275 -5.03 20.25 -3.53
N SER A 276 -3.78 20.39 -3.06
CA SER A 276 -2.79 21.37 -3.52
C SER A 276 -2.40 21.17 -4.99
N ILE A 277 -2.35 19.91 -5.44
CA ILE A 277 -2.05 19.54 -6.84
C ILE A 277 -3.30 19.43 -7.72
N GLY A 278 -4.46 19.81 -7.21
CA GLY A 278 -5.70 19.90 -8.00
C GLY A 278 -6.56 18.65 -8.04
N VAL A 279 -6.22 17.59 -7.31
CA VAL A 279 -7.07 16.40 -7.17
C VAL A 279 -8.38 16.78 -6.49
N ARG A 280 -9.51 16.33 -7.05
CA ARG A 280 -10.86 16.66 -6.56
C ARG A 280 -11.66 15.45 -6.11
N HIS A 281 -11.20 14.25 -6.42
CA HIS A 281 -11.87 13.00 -6.09
C HIS A 281 -10.84 11.95 -5.66
N LEU A 282 -11.25 11.11 -4.74
CA LEU A 282 -10.59 9.84 -4.44
C LEU A 282 -11.32 8.70 -5.13
N THR A 283 -10.64 7.59 -5.29
CA THR A 283 -11.17 6.36 -5.86
C THR A 283 -11.39 5.34 -4.76
N GLY A 284 -12.62 4.90 -4.62
CA GLY A 284 -13.01 3.76 -3.80
C GLY A 284 -13.40 2.58 -4.68
N TYR A 285 -13.60 1.42 -4.06
CA TYR A 285 -13.87 0.17 -4.79
C TYR A 285 -15.00 -0.64 -4.16
N ARG A 286 -15.77 -1.33 -5.02
CA ARG A 286 -16.73 -2.36 -4.65
C ARG A 286 -16.68 -3.47 -5.69
N ARG A 287 -16.42 -4.70 -5.26
CA ARG A 287 -16.27 -5.86 -6.15
C ARG A 287 -15.35 -5.54 -7.33
N ARG A 288 -14.20 -4.93 -7.03
CA ARG A 288 -13.20 -4.52 -8.03
C ARG A 288 -13.67 -3.45 -9.02
N GLN A 289 -14.83 -2.83 -8.77
CA GLN A 289 -15.34 -1.73 -9.57
C GLN A 289 -15.04 -0.39 -8.90
N ALA A 290 -14.28 0.46 -9.60
CA ALA A 290 -13.93 1.79 -9.13
C ALA A 290 -15.16 2.72 -9.07
N HIS A 291 -15.23 3.55 -8.05
CA HIS A 291 -16.17 4.66 -7.94
C HIS A 291 -15.48 5.88 -7.34
N THR A 292 -16.00 7.07 -7.63
CA THR A 292 -15.40 8.32 -7.18
C THR A 292 -16.06 8.84 -5.91
N LEU A 293 -15.23 9.35 -4.98
CA LEU A 293 -15.69 10.08 -3.80
C LEU A 293 -15.11 11.51 -3.86
N PRO A 294 -15.91 12.55 -3.57
CA PRO A 294 -15.38 13.92 -3.59
C PRO A 294 -14.33 14.12 -2.49
N LEU A 295 -13.17 14.65 -2.88
CA LEU A 295 -12.15 15.11 -1.95
C LEU A 295 -12.52 16.51 -1.49
N SER A 296 -13.06 16.65 -0.27
CA SER A 296 -13.41 17.98 0.26
C SER A 296 -12.16 18.78 0.53
N ALA A 297 -12.11 20.03 0.06
CA ALA A 297 -11.02 20.93 0.41
C ALA A 297 -10.92 21.11 1.93
N PRO A 298 -9.72 21.24 2.51
CA PRO A 298 -9.58 21.64 3.90
C PRO A 298 -10.33 22.98 4.12
N PRO A 299 -10.93 23.20 5.29
CA PRO A 299 -11.51 24.51 5.60
C PRO A 299 -10.44 25.58 5.39
N ALA A 300 -10.81 26.67 4.69
CA ALA A 300 -9.91 27.81 4.55
C ALA A 300 -9.40 28.21 5.94
N ALA A 301 -8.08 28.36 6.08
CA ALA A 301 -7.49 28.84 7.33
C ALA A 301 -8.22 30.13 7.71
N ALA A 302 -8.71 30.17 8.95
CA ALA A 302 -9.34 31.38 9.46
C ALA A 302 -8.35 32.55 9.28
N PRO A 303 -8.78 33.70 8.76
CA PRO A 303 -7.88 34.83 8.60
C PRO A 303 -7.30 35.16 9.96
N ALA A 304 -5.96 35.26 10.03
CA ALA A 304 -5.26 35.66 11.23
C ALA A 304 -5.93 36.93 11.75
N SER A 305 -6.46 36.89 12.97
CA SER A 305 -7.02 38.06 13.61
C SER A 305 -5.92 39.12 13.65
N ARG A 306 -6.11 40.18 12.90
CA ARG A 306 -5.33 41.39 13.07
C ARG A 306 -5.85 42.10 14.33
N ASP A 307 -5.49 41.59 15.47
CA ASP A 307 -5.61 42.34 16.72
C ASP A 307 -4.37 43.24 16.84
N GLY A 308 -4.55 44.47 16.55
CA GLY A 308 -4.73 45.54 17.44
C GLY A 308 -3.40 46.25 17.73
N ALA A 309 -2.95 47.13 16.80
CA ALA A 309 -2.14 48.26 17.24
C ALA A 309 -3.15 49.32 17.71
N GLY A 310 -3.14 49.57 19.00
CA GLY A 310 -3.75 50.67 19.67
C GLY A 310 -2.90 51.05 20.84
#